data_eed99da453ae8d272e5af6012151c314
#
_entry.id   eed99da453ae8d272e5af6012151c314
#
_cell.length_a   1.000
_cell.length_b   1.000
_cell.length_c   1.000
_cell.angle_alpha   90.00
_cell.angle_beta   90.00
_cell.angle_gamma   90.00
#
_symmetry.space_group_name_H-M   'P 1'
#
loop_
_entity.id
_entity.type
_entity.pdbx_description
1 polymer ?
#
loop_
_entity_poly.entity_id
_entity_poly.type
_entity_poly.pdbx_seq_one_letter_code
_entity_poly.pdbx_strand_id
1 'polypeptide(L)' 'NIDVIEWTYNDKVYLVDKNNNNVYNNDIENSTIIGMRVCDSNSNTWTIKSITE' A
#
# COMPACT_ATOMS: atom_id res chain seq x y z
N ASN A 1 0.76 -16.01 -7.96
CA ASN A 1 1.92 -15.26 -7.46
C ASN A 1 1.59 -13.81 -7.28
N ILE A 2 1.85 -13.33 -6.10
CA ILE A 2 1.60 -11.94 -5.77
C ILE A 2 2.93 -11.21 -5.80
N ASP A 3 2.98 -10.13 -6.55
CA ASP A 3 4.18 -9.37 -6.75
C ASP A 3 4.12 -8.14 -5.86
N VAL A 4 4.55 -8.30 -4.62
CA VAL A 4 4.50 -7.19 -3.67
C VAL A 4 5.89 -6.64 -3.43
N ILE A 5 5.93 -5.36 -3.11
CA ILE A 5 7.16 -4.67 -2.79
C ILE A 5 6.99 -3.99 -1.44
N GLU A 6 8.12 -3.70 -0.81
CA GLU A 6 8.10 -2.93 0.42
C GLU A 6 8.00 -1.45 0.09
N TRP A 7 7.17 -0.76 0.84
CA TRP A 7 6.93 0.66 0.62
C TRP A 7 6.82 1.35 1.96
N THR A 8 7.65 2.35 2.17
CA THR A 8 7.65 3.11 3.42
C THR A 8 6.74 4.32 3.28
N TYR A 9 5.82 4.44 4.21
CA TYR A 9 4.87 5.54 4.20
C TYR A 9 4.63 5.98 5.65
N ASN A 10 4.85 7.26 5.93
CA ASN A 10 4.70 7.82 7.28
C ASN A 10 5.50 7.03 8.32
N ASP A 11 6.75 6.73 7.99
CA ASP A 11 7.68 6.01 8.86
C ASP A 11 7.26 4.58 9.15
N LYS A 12 6.37 4.03 8.36
CA LYS A 12 5.96 2.63 8.47
C LYS A 12 6.18 1.93 7.15
N VAL A 13 6.55 0.67 7.22
CA VAL A 13 6.76 -0.14 6.04
C VAL A 13 5.52 -0.94 5.75
N TYR A 14 5.05 -0.86 4.52
CA TYR A 14 3.90 -1.61 4.06
C TYR A 14 4.30 -2.47 2.88
N LEU A 15 3.44 -3.41 2.55
CA LEU A 15 3.60 -4.21 1.35
C LEU A 15 2.57 -3.76 0.33
N VAL A 16 3.02 -3.58 -0.90
CA VAL A 16 2.16 -3.07 -1.97
C VAL A 16 2.21 -4.01 -3.15
N ASP A 17 1.03 -4.36 -3.66
CA ASP A 17 0.91 -5.14 -4.88
C ASP A 17 1.06 -4.20 -6.06
N LYS A 18 2.12 -4.42 -6.83
CA LYS A 18 2.42 -3.54 -7.95
C LYS A 18 1.37 -3.57 -9.05
N ASN A 19 0.63 -4.64 -9.14
CA ASN A 19 -0.33 -4.81 -10.22
C ASN A 19 -1.58 -3.95 -10.02
N ASN A 20 -1.99 -3.79 -8.78
CA ASN A 20 -3.23 -3.05 -8.52
C ASN A 20 -3.08 -2.00 -7.43
N ASN A 21 -1.87 -1.82 -6.91
CA ASN A 21 -1.57 -0.81 -5.90
C ASN A 21 -2.31 -1.02 -4.58
N ASN A 22 -2.73 -2.24 -4.32
CA ASN A 22 -3.29 -2.58 -3.02
C ASN A 22 -2.20 -2.54 -1.97
N VAL A 23 -2.52 -1.97 -0.83
CA VAL A 23 -1.57 -1.83 0.27
C VAL A 23 -1.97 -2.78 1.38
N TYR A 24 -1.00 -3.58 1.83
CA TYR A 24 -1.21 -4.57 2.87
C TYR A 24 -0.36 -4.20 4.07
N ASN A 25 -0.80 -4.62 5.25
CA ASN A 25 0.02 -4.42 6.42
C ASN A 25 1.27 -5.29 6.31
N ASN A 26 2.32 -4.89 7.01
CA ASN A 26 3.59 -5.61 6.96
C ASN A 26 3.59 -6.70 8.02
N ASP A 27 2.67 -7.64 7.87
CA ASP A 27 2.53 -8.74 8.82
C ASP A 27 2.40 -10.02 8.01
N ILE A 28 3.44 -10.85 8.05
CA ILE A 28 3.48 -12.05 7.24
C ILE A 28 2.37 -13.03 7.65
N GLU A 29 2.06 -13.08 8.93
CA GLU A 29 1.08 -14.04 9.43
C GLU A 29 -0.35 -13.56 9.24
N ASN A 30 -0.57 -12.26 9.34
CA ASN A 30 -1.91 -11.70 9.25
C ASN A 30 -1.97 -10.59 8.25
N SER A 31 -1.51 -10.89 7.05
CA SER A 31 -1.48 -9.90 5.98
C SER A 31 -2.90 -9.57 5.56
N THR A 32 -3.29 -8.34 5.74
CA THR A 32 -4.62 -7.88 5.34
C THR A 32 -4.49 -6.61 4.52
N ILE A 33 -5.43 -6.45 3.61
CA ILE A 33 -5.45 -5.26 2.79
C ILE A 33 -5.98 -4.09 3.62
N ILE A 34 -5.26 -2.99 3.61
CA ILE A 34 -5.67 -1.81 4.38
C ILE A 34 -6.13 -0.68 3.49
N GLY A 35 -5.84 -0.75 2.19
CA GLY A 35 -6.27 0.28 1.28
C GLY A 35 -5.57 0.16 -0.04
N MET A 36 -5.61 1.22 -0.80
CA MET A 36 -4.90 1.34 -2.07
C MET A 36 -4.07 2.60 -2.04
N ARG A 37 -2.89 2.54 -2.64
CA ARG A 37 -2.10 3.75 -2.76
C ARG A 37 -2.48 4.47 -4.04
N VAL A 38 -2.50 5.79 -3.96
CA VAL A 38 -2.87 6.63 -5.08
C VAL A 38 -1.78 7.67 -5.25
N CYS A 39 -1.35 7.85 -6.48
CA CYS A 39 -0.34 8.86 -6.79
C CYS A 39 -1.04 10.15 -7.15
N ASP A 40 -0.71 11.20 -6.41
CA ASP A 40 -1.23 12.53 -6.71
C ASP A 40 -0.29 13.18 -7.72
N SER A 41 -0.77 13.37 -8.93
CA SER A 41 0.07 13.91 -9.98
C SER A 41 0.40 15.38 -9.76
N ASN A 42 -0.41 16.09 -8.97
CA ASN A 42 -0.11 17.49 -8.68
C ASN A 42 1.07 17.66 -7.75
N SER A 43 1.12 16.84 -6.72
CA SER A 43 2.20 16.92 -5.73
C SER A 43 3.25 15.85 -5.92
N ASN A 44 2.98 14.91 -6.83
CA ASN A 44 3.89 13.80 -7.12
C ASN A 44 4.19 12.98 -5.88
N THR A 45 3.17 12.74 -5.09
CA THR A 45 3.30 11.96 -3.86
C THR A 45 2.26 10.85 -3.83
N TRP A 46 2.56 9.83 -3.03
CA TRP A 46 1.66 8.72 -2.83
C TRP A 46 0.90 8.89 -1.52
N THR A 47 -0.35 8.53 -1.54
CA THR A 47 -1.17 8.49 -0.33
C THR A 47 -1.93 7.18 -0.29
N ILE A 48 -2.38 6.80 0.90
CA ILE A 48 -3.17 5.60 1.06
C ILE A 48 -4.64 6.00 1.16
N LYS A 49 -5.43 5.39 0.30
CA LYS A 49 -6.87 5.57 0.33
C LYS A 49 -7.48 4.31 0.92
N SER A 50 -8.18 4.47 2.02
CA SER A 50 -8.78 3.33 2.71
C SER A 50 -9.94 2.78 1.88
N ILE A 51 -9.97 1.46 1.74
CA ILE A 51 -11.08 0.82 1.04
C ILE A 51 -12.13 0.28 2.00
N THR A 52 -11.78 0.22 3.28
CA THR A 52 -12.77 -0.14 4.29
C THR A 52 -13.20 1.11 5.00
N GLU A 53 -14.42 1.29 5.10
CA GLU A 53 -14.85 2.50 5.65
C GLU A 53 -15.38 2.44 6.87
#